data_e65d60993be612ab696120db704b5874
#
_entry.id   e65d60993be612ab696120db704b5874
#
_cell.length_a   1.000
_cell.length_b   1.000
_cell.length_c   1.000
_cell.angle_alpha   90.00
_cell.angle_beta   90.00
_cell.angle_gamma   90.00
#
_symmetry.space_group_name_H-M   'P 1'
#
loop_
_entity.id
_entity.type
_entity.pdbx_description
1 polymer ?
#
loop_
_entity_poly.entity_id
_entity_poly.type
_entity_poly.pdbx_seq_one_letter_code
_entity_poly.pdbx_strand_id
1 'polypeptide(L)'
;MTSMLRLTGAAIALLAVALTARAADPIVIGLEIPLSPPGDPIAGQLIRRGGELAIDYINGPMGGVLGDRKAELSVQDSQGRTESGVAAYRRLVSEDHAVAVTGFFHSSVNLAVNEVAKELGVPTIATQASASDITGKHYDIAFRTHVIDPVRVSAWLDFIKRKGFKRIAMLAETTDYGIGLAQETEKQSKEEKLDLQLQILTFDHASTDLTPILLQVKAFHPDLVINIGVGQPMDLMIEQAATLGITPQTPMLISYDAPIRPQFWQLHPKTGSGLYFIAYYSPKQQLSDAGEWFAKAYEAKYNESPVYSSLNGFGDVIIIAQAVEKAKSTDPAALIKALETDNFNSWTAASVTFPRAEGVFFHNWSPPVLILQYTAANQDWKDASIVVEHAGSAP
;
A
#
# COMPACT_ATOMS: atom_id res chain seq x y z
N MET A 1 -84.58 -49.10 -13.48
CA MET A 1 -83.34 -49.75 -13.12
C MET A 1 -82.22 -49.06 -13.83
N THR A 2 -81.63 -48.05 -13.20
CA THR A 2 -80.58 -47.25 -13.78
C THR A 2 -79.49 -47.04 -12.71
N SER A 3 -78.35 -47.61 -12.97
CA SER A 3 -77.15 -47.58 -12.14
C SER A 3 -76.43 -46.25 -12.35
N MET A 4 -76.23 -45.51 -11.30
CA MET A 4 -75.37 -44.30 -11.28
C MET A 4 -73.94 -44.68 -10.93
N LEU A 5 -73.05 -44.47 -11.88
CA LEU A 5 -71.59 -44.51 -11.70
C LEU A 5 -71.10 -43.25 -11.06
N ARG A 6 -70.49 -43.28 -9.87
CA ARG A 6 -69.81 -42.14 -9.24
C ARG A 6 -68.34 -42.17 -9.64
N LEU A 7 -67.91 -41.19 -10.43
CA LEU A 7 -66.48 -40.91 -10.66
C LEU A 7 -65.98 -40.06 -9.47
N THR A 8 -65.05 -40.61 -8.68
CA THR A 8 -64.24 -39.86 -7.73
C THR A 8 -62.97 -39.37 -8.41
N GLY A 9 -62.91 -38.10 -8.69
CA GLY A 9 -61.69 -37.42 -9.16
C GLY A 9 -60.74 -37.14 -8.02
N ALA A 10 -59.56 -37.79 -8.02
CA ALA A 10 -58.47 -37.49 -7.10
C ALA A 10 -57.70 -36.27 -7.65
N ALA A 11 -57.76 -35.15 -6.97
CA ALA A 11 -56.95 -33.95 -7.25
C ALA A 11 -55.57 -34.18 -6.60
N ILE A 12 -54.56 -34.43 -7.43
CA ILE A 12 -53.14 -34.40 -6.98
C ILE A 12 -52.68 -32.95 -6.91
N ALA A 13 -52.61 -32.42 -5.69
CA ALA A 13 -51.96 -31.11 -5.44
C ALA A 13 -50.44 -31.27 -5.51
N LEU A 14 -49.83 -30.83 -6.61
CA LEU A 14 -48.37 -30.65 -6.66
C LEU A 14 -47.98 -29.47 -5.74
N LEU A 15 -47.43 -29.78 -4.58
CA LEU A 15 -46.73 -28.79 -3.75
C LEU A 15 -45.38 -28.48 -4.42
N ALA A 16 -45.32 -27.38 -5.18
CA ALA A 16 -44.06 -26.81 -5.61
C ALA A 16 -43.36 -26.19 -4.40
N VAL A 17 -42.43 -26.94 -3.79
CA VAL A 17 -41.48 -26.37 -2.81
C VAL A 17 -40.55 -25.49 -3.59
N ALA A 18 -40.82 -24.19 -3.59
CA ALA A 18 -39.86 -23.19 -4.02
C ALA A 18 -38.68 -23.26 -3.06
N LEU A 19 -37.60 -23.96 -3.44
CA LEU A 19 -36.31 -23.77 -2.82
C LEU A 19 -35.90 -22.33 -3.12
N THR A 20 -36.14 -21.43 -2.16
CA THR A 20 -35.43 -20.15 -2.19
C THR A 20 -33.96 -20.47 -2.05
N ALA A 21 -33.23 -20.45 -3.16
CA ALA A 21 -31.78 -20.50 -3.13
C ALA A 21 -31.34 -19.32 -2.25
N ARG A 22 -30.93 -19.63 -1.02
CA ARG A 22 -30.30 -18.62 -0.15
C ARG A 22 -29.02 -18.20 -0.88
N ALA A 23 -28.91 -16.91 -1.20
CA ALA A 23 -27.66 -16.40 -1.74
C ALA A 23 -26.53 -16.82 -0.79
N ALA A 24 -25.46 -17.37 -1.34
CA ALA A 24 -24.30 -17.74 -0.54
C ALA A 24 -23.77 -16.49 0.18
N ASP A 25 -23.32 -16.66 1.41
CA ASP A 25 -22.77 -15.56 2.20
C ASP A 25 -21.62 -14.90 1.41
N PRO A 26 -21.47 -13.57 1.45
CA PRO A 26 -20.44 -12.87 0.70
C PRO A 26 -19.03 -13.29 1.13
N ILE A 27 -18.07 -13.06 0.26
CA ILE A 27 -16.65 -13.24 0.60
C ILE A 27 -16.14 -11.91 1.14
N VAL A 28 -15.79 -11.88 2.43
CA VAL A 28 -15.31 -10.67 3.08
C VAL A 28 -13.79 -10.54 2.90
N ILE A 29 -13.35 -9.40 2.39
CA ILE A 29 -11.95 -9.01 2.31
C ILE A 29 -11.70 -7.91 3.34
N GLY A 30 -10.71 -8.10 4.22
CA GLY A 30 -10.36 -7.13 5.24
C GLY A 30 -9.46 -6.03 4.69
N LEU A 31 -9.72 -4.79 5.11
CA LEU A 31 -8.89 -3.63 4.80
C LEU A 31 -8.52 -2.92 6.10
N GLU A 32 -7.26 -3.04 6.52
CA GLU A 32 -6.69 -2.36 7.69
C GLU A 32 -5.85 -1.18 7.23
N ILE A 33 -6.30 0.04 7.52
CA ILE A 33 -5.72 1.29 7.01
C ILE A 33 -5.69 2.40 8.06
N PRO A 34 -4.79 3.40 7.94
CA PRO A 34 -4.78 4.54 8.84
C PRO A 34 -5.80 5.60 8.40
N LEU A 35 -6.96 5.66 9.05
CA LEU A 35 -8.01 6.63 8.73
C LEU A 35 -8.01 7.85 9.66
N SER A 36 -7.24 7.81 10.74
CA SER A 36 -7.13 8.89 11.73
C SER A 36 -5.69 9.09 12.23
N PRO A 37 -5.37 10.29 12.74
CA PRO A 37 -4.06 10.58 13.34
C PRO A 37 -3.75 9.66 14.55
N PRO A 38 -2.46 9.41 14.82
CA PRO A 38 -1.25 9.95 14.21
C PRO A 38 -0.85 9.27 12.89
N GLY A 39 -1.64 8.34 12.34
CA GLY A 39 -1.39 7.74 11.04
C GLY A 39 -1.42 8.75 9.89
N ASP A 40 -1.49 8.23 8.66
CA ASP A 40 -1.64 9.04 7.43
C ASP A 40 -3.08 8.89 6.87
N PRO A 41 -4.05 9.71 7.31
CA PRO A 41 -5.44 9.56 6.87
C PRO A 41 -5.64 9.78 5.38
N ILE A 42 -4.77 10.57 4.74
CA ILE A 42 -4.84 10.81 3.30
C ILE A 42 -4.51 9.52 2.56
N ALA A 43 -3.42 8.84 2.92
CA ALA A 43 -3.08 7.54 2.37
C ALA A 43 -4.20 6.52 2.61
N GLY A 44 -4.69 6.44 3.86
CA GLY A 44 -5.77 5.53 4.23
C GLY A 44 -7.02 5.72 3.37
N GLN A 45 -7.45 6.96 3.15
CA GLN A 45 -8.61 7.25 2.28
C GLN A 45 -8.36 6.89 0.81
N LEU A 46 -7.16 7.11 0.29
CA LEU A 46 -6.81 6.73 -1.08
C LEU A 46 -6.84 5.21 -1.26
N ILE A 47 -6.26 4.45 -0.32
CA ILE A 47 -6.29 2.98 -0.31
C ILE A 47 -7.75 2.48 -0.21
N ARG A 48 -8.55 3.08 0.69
CA ARG A 48 -9.98 2.75 0.84
C ARG A 48 -10.75 2.94 -0.47
N ARG A 49 -10.60 4.08 -1.14
CA ARG A 49 -11.24 4.35 -2.44
C ARG A 49 -10.86 3.28 -3.47
N GLY A 50 -9.59 2.84 -3.46
CA GLY A 50 -9.12 1.73 -4.29
C GLY A 50 -9.86 0.43 -3.98
N GLY A 51 -9.90 0.05 -2.70
CA GLY A 51 -10.59 -1.17 -2.25
C GLY A 51 -12.09 -1.17 -2.54
N GLU A 52 -12.78 -0.05 -2.33
CA GLU A 52 -14.23 0.10 -2.65
C GLU A 52 -14.49 -0.13 -4.14
N LEU A 53 -13.68 0.47 -5.03
CA LEU A 53 -13.82 0.25 -6.46
C LEU A 53 -13.40 -1.16 -6.89
N ALA A 54 -12.49 -1.81 -6.15
CA ALA A 54 -12.18 -3.22 -6.39
C ALA A 54 -13.39 -4.12 -6.14
N ILE A 55 -14.18 -3.85 -5.09
CA ILE A 55 -15.43 -4.57 -4.84
C ILE A 55 -16.45 -4.32 -5.95
N ASP A 56 -16.55 -3.08 -6.43
CA ASP A 56 -17.42 -2.76 -7.59
C ASP A 56 -16.98 -3.54 -8.83
N TYR A 57 -15.68 -3.65 -9.08
CA TYR A 57 -15.13 -4.42 -10.20
C TYR A 57 -15.37 -5.93 -10.05
N ILE A 58 -15.12 -6.50 -8.88
CA ILE A 58 -15.31 -7.91 -8.58
C ILE A 58 -16.80 -8.28 -8.76
N ASN A 59 -17.69 -7.48 -8.20
CA ASN A 59 -19.13 -7.74 -8.23
C ASN A 59 -19.82 -7.41 -9.56
N GLY A 60 -19.16 -6.64 -10.40
CA GLY A 60 -19.63 -6.21 -11.72
C GLY A 60 -18.86 -6.90 -12.86
N PRO A 61 -17.82 -6.27 -13.42
CA PRO A 61 -17.09 -6.82 -14.58
C PRO A 61 -16.54 -8.24 -14.38
N MET A 62 -16.10 -8.59 -13.18
CA MET A 62 -15.55 -9.90 -12.87
C MET A 62 -16.63 -10.97 -12.64
N GLY A 63 -17.87 -10.57 -12.35
CA GLY A 63 -19.02 -11.47 -12.19
C GLY A 63 -19.19 -12.10 -10.81
N GLY A 64 -18.35 -11.76 -9.85
CA GLY A 64 -18.31 -12.35 -8.50
C GLY A 64 -17.10 -13.25 -8.29
N VAL A 65 -17.11 -14.04 -7.23
CA VAL A 65 -16.04 -14.97 -6.81
C VAL A 65 -16.66 -16.32 -6.46
N LEU A 66 -15.98 -17.43 -6.77
CA LEU A 66 -16.49 -18.79 -6.58
C LEU A 66 -17.90 -18.98 -7.21
N GLY A 67 -17.99 -18.63 -8.48
CA GLY A 67 -19.23 -18.54 -9.21
C GLY A 67 -19.79 -17.13 -9.18
N ASP A 68 -20.93 -16.93 -8.52
CA ASP A 68 -21.64 -15.63 -8.45
C ASP A 68 -21.65 -15.00 -7.04
N ARG A 69 -20.88 -15.54 -6.08
CA ARG A 69 -20.79 -14.99 -4.72
C ARG A 69 -20.24 -13.57 -4.78
N LYS A 70 -20.90 -12.68 -4.05
CA LYS A 70 -20.46 -11.29 -3.95
C LYS A 70 -19.26 -11.17 -2.99
N ALA A 71 -18.36 -10.24 -3.31
CA ALA A 71 -17.32 -9.81 -2.38
C ALA A 71 -17.83 -8.59 -1.58
N GLU A 72 -17.38 -8.49 -0.35
CA GLU A 72 -17.60 -7.34 0.54
C GLU A 72 -16.28 -6.88 1.14
N LEU A 73 -16.16 -5.57 1.38
CA LEU A 73 -14.99 -4.96 2.01
C LEU A 73 -15.32 -4.61 3.46
N SER A 74 -14.61 -5.20 4.41
CA SER A 74 -14.64 -4.74 5.81
C SER A 74 -13.43 -3.87 6.10
N VAL A 75 -13.68 -2.66 6.64
CA VAL A 75 -12.66 -1.63 6.82
C VAL A 75 -12.46 -1.31 8.29
N GLN A 76 -11.22 -1.36 8.77
CA GLN A 76 -10.85 -1.01 10.13
C GLN A 76 -9.72 0.03 10.15
N ASP A 77 -9.79 0.96 11.12
CA ASP A 77 -8.81 2.02 11.31
C ASP A 77 -7.70 1.58 12.26
N SER A 78 -6.47 1.49 11.76
CA SER A 78 -5.28 1.22 12.57
C SER A 78 -4.76 2.45 13.30
N GLN A 79 -5.17 3.64 12.91
CA GLN A 79 -4.64 4.92 13.43
C GLN A 79 -3.11 5.05 13.27
N GLY A 80 -2.47 4.18 12.50
CA GLY A 80 -1.00 4.08 12.44
C GLY A 80 -0.35 3.61 13.74
N ARG A 81 -1.11 2.97 14.65
CA ARG A 81 -0.66 2.47 15.96
C ARG A 81 -0.69 0.95 15.98
N THR A 82 0.34 0.35 16.55
CA THR A 82 0.47 -1.11 16.62
C THR A 82 -0.68 -1.77 17.36
N GLU A 83 -1.08 -1.24 18.50
CA GLU A 83 -2.19 -1.79 19.31
C GLU A 83 -3.53 -1.72 18.58
N SER A 84 -3.80 -0.58 17.93
CA SER A 84 -5.03 -0.37 17.15
C SER A 84 -5.05 -1.29 15.93
N GLY A 85 -3.91 -1.44 15.23
CA GLY A 85 -3.80 -2.33 14.06
C GLY A 85 -4.00 -3.80 14.43
N VAL A 86 -3.40 -4.27 15.53
CA VAL A 86 -3.60 -5.64 16.02
C VAL A 86 -5.08 -5.86 16.39
N ALA A 87 -5.73 -4.90 17.06
CA ALA A 87 -7.15 -4.99 17.39
C ALA A 87 -8.02 -4.99 16.12
N ALA A 88 -7.71 -4.13 15.15
CA ALA A 88 -8.36 -4.05 13.85
C ALA A 88 -8.26 -5.37 13.08
N TYR A 89 -7.06 -5.94 12.99
CA TYR A 89 -6.86 -7.24 12.33
C TYR A 89 -7.66 -8.37 13.01
N ARG A 90 -7.60 -8.46 14.35
CA ARG A 90 -8.39 -9.47 15.10
C ARG A 90 -9.88 -9.33 14.81
N ARG A 91 -10.41 -8.12 14.78
CA ARG A 91 -11.82 -7.86 14.47
C ARG A 91 -12.16 -8.30 13.05
N LEU A 92 -11.36 -7.91 12.05
CA LEU A 92 -11.56 -8.31 10.65
C LEU A 92 -11.62 -9.83 10.49
N VAL A 93 -10.74 -10.56 11.19
CA VAL A 93 -10.67 -12.02 11.09
C VAL A 93 -11.74 -12.73 11.93
N SER A 94 -11.91 -12.35 13.19
CA SER A 94 -12.72 -13.12 14.14
C SER A 94 -14.20 -12.71 14.14
N GLU A 95 -14.52 -11.44 13.85
CA GLU A 95 -15.88 -10.93 13.86
C GLU A 95 -16.43 -10.78 12.44
N ASP A 96 -15.64 -10.21 11.53
CA ASP A 96 -16.08 -9.92 10.16
C ASP A 96 -15.79 -11.08 9.19
N HIS A 97 -15.07 -12.13 9.65
CA HIS A 97 -14.72 -13.34 8.90
C HIS A 97 -13.98 -13.07 7.58
N ALA A 98 -13.09 -12.09 7.59
CA ALA A 98 -12.26 -11.77 6.42
C ALA A 98 -11.37 -12.97 6.05
N VAL A 99 -11.37 -13.34 4.77
CA VAL A 99 -10.56 -14.45 4.21
C VAL A 99 -9.09 -14.11 4.09
N ALA A 100 -8.78 -12.82 3.94
CA ALA A 100 -7.45 -12.23 3.91
C ALA A 100 -7.56 -10.75 4.30
N VAL A 101 -6.48 -10.14 4.76
CA VAL A 101 -6.44 -8.71 5.13
C VAL A 101 -5.33 -8.01 4.37
N THR A 102 -5.65 -6.83 3.84
CA THR A 102 -4.70 -5.94 3.16
C THR A 102 -4.83 -4.50 3.66
N GLY A 103 -4.13 -3.55 3.04
CA GLY A 103 -4.24 -2.13 3.38
C GLY A 103 -3.08 -1.61 4.23
N PHE A 104 -2.22 -2.49 4.75
CA PHE A 104 -1.15 -2.14 5.67
C PHE A 104 -0.21 -1.08 5.07
N PHE A 105 -0.23 0.08 5.69
CA PHE A 105 0.56 1.24 5.30
C PHE A 105 1.78 1.46 6.19
N HIS A 106 1.61 1.38 7.52
CA HIS A 106 2.69 1.58 8.49
C HIS A 106 3.44 0.28 8.78
N SER A 107 4.77 0.30 8.65
CA SER A 107 5.61 -0.89 8.84
C SER A 107 5.50 -1.48 10.25
N SER A 108 5.56 -0.65 11.31
CA SER A 108 5.43 -1.12 12.70
C SER A 108 4.09 -1.80 12.96
N VAL A 109 3.01 -1.30 12.38
CA VAL A 109 1.68 -1.90 12.48
C VAL A 109 1.67 -3.26 11.80
N ASN A 110 2.14 -3.34 10.55
CA ASN A 110 2.13 -4.60 9.81
C ASN A 110 3.01 -5.67 10.45
N LEU A 111 4.19 -5.30 10.99
CA LEU A 111 5.05 -6.22 11.73
C LEU A 111 4.35 -6.80 12.96
N ALA A 112 3.68 -5.95 13.75
CA ALA A 112 2.94 -6.41 14.93
C ALA A 112 1.73 -7.28 14.54
N VAL A 113 1.02 -6.93 13.47
CA VAL A 113 -0.10 -7.73 12.94
C VAL A 113 0.39 -9.08 12.44
N ASN A 114 1.53 -9.16 11.76
CA ASN A 114 2.04 -10.44 11.24
C ASN A 114 2.35 -11.46 12.36
N GLU A 115 2.72 -11.02 13.57
CA GLU A 115 2.89 -11.92 14.71
C GLU A 115 1.56 -12.58 15.11
N VAL A 116 0.46 -11.84 15.05
CA VAL A 116 -0.89 -12.35 15.32
C VAL A 116 -1.43 -13.13 14.13
N ALA A 117 -1.19 -12.68 12.92
CA ALA A 117 -1.63 -13.34 11.71
C ALA A 117 -1.03 -14.74 11.56
N LYS A 118 0.24 -14.90 11.97
CA LYS A 118 0.89 -16.21 12.04
C LYS A 118 0.17 -17.20 12.95
N GLU A 119 -0.39 -16.72 14.06
CA GLU A 119 -1.16 -17.55 15.01
C GLU A 119 -2.54 -17.90 14.47
N LEU A 120 -3.20 -16.95 13.80
CA LEU A 120 -4.56 -17.12 13.27
C LEU A 120 -4.60 -17.78 11.89
N GLY A 121 -3.47 -17.82 11.18
CA GLY A 121 -3.32 -18.45 9.88
C GLY A 121 -3.94 -17.70 8.71
N VAL A 122 -4.52 -16.49 8.89
CA VAL A 122 -5.15 -15.70 7.84
C VAL A 122 -4.12 -14.81 7.15
N PRO A 123 -3.99 -14.87 5.80
CA PRO A 123 -2.94 -14.16 5.09
C PRO A 123 -3.10 -12.63 5.11
N THR A 124 -1.96 -11.95 5.11
CA THR A 124 -1.82 -10.49 5.02
C THR A 124 -1.11 -10.10 3.74
N ILE A 125 -1.53 -8.98 3.10
CA ILE A 125 -0.80 -8.36 1.99
C ILE A 125 -0.46 -6.93 2.38
N ALA A 126 0.84 -6.62 2.50
CA ALA A 126 1.33 -5.28 2.75
C ALA A 126 1.18 -4.41 1.50
N THR A 127 0.37 -3.34 1.60
CA THR A 127 0.05 -2.43 0.49
C THR A 127 1.13 -1.36 0.29
N GLN A 128 1.62 -0.75 1.36
CA GLN A 128 2.70 0.26 1.31
C GLN A 128 3.72 0.15 2.45
N ALA A 129 3.56 -0.76 3.39
CA ALA A 129 4.55 -1.03 4.42
C ALA A 129 5.80 -1.69 3.82
N SER A 130 6.99 -1.11 4.06
CA SER A 130 8.21 -1.46 3.33
C SER A 130 9.33 -2.09 4.17
N ALA A 131 9.23 -2.10 5.51
CA ALA A 131 10.27 -2.68 6.37
C ALA A 131 10.63 -4.12 5.94
N SER A 132 11.91 -4.40 5.90
CA SER A 132 12.45 -5.66 5.39
C SER A 132 11.87 -6.89 6.08
N ASP A 133 11.68 -6.82 7.40
CA ASP A 133 11.22 -7.94 8.23
C ASP A 133 9.74 -8.31 8.03
N ILE A 134 8.95 -7.51 7.32
CA ILE A 134 7.54 -7.84 7.01
C ILE A 134 7.45 -9.18 6.29
N THR A 135 8.31 -9.39 5.31
CA THR A 135 8.44 -10.66 4.57
C THR A 135 9.74 -11.39 4.91
N GLY A 136 10.79 -10.67 5.37
CA GLY A 136 12.09 -11.25 5.73
C GLY A 136 12.07 -12.21 6.92
N LYS A 137 11.02 -12.22 7.74
CA LYS A 137 10.78 -13.24 8.78
C LYS A 137 10.28 -14.58 8.22
N HIS A 138 10.00 -14.65 6.93
CA HIS A 138 9.53 -15.84 6.23
C HIS A 138 8.26 -16.47 6.84
N TYR A 139 7.32 -15.63 7.30
CA TYR A 139 6.01 -16.12 7.70
C TYR A 139 5.16 -16.43 6.47
N ASP A 140 4.67 -17.65 6.35
CA ASP A 140 3.90 -18.12 5.19
C ASP A 140 2.65 -17.25 4.92
N ILE A 141 2.13 -16.59 5.96
CA ILE A 141 0.95 -15.71 5.86
C ILE A 141 1.27 -14.32 5.30
N ALA A 142 2.52 -13.89 5.27
CA ALA A 142 2.90 -12.51 4.97
C ALA A 142 3.30 -12.34 3.50
N PHE A 143 2.57 -11.49 2.78
CA PHE A 143 2.81 -11.11 1.39
C PHE A 143 2.96 -9.61 1.24
N ARG A 144 3.55 -9.13 0.13
CA ARG A 144 3.71 -7.70 -0.13
C ARG A 144 3.68 -7.38 -1.62
N THR A 145 2.96 -6.31 -1.95
CA THR A 145 2.87 -5.72 -3.29
C THR A 145 3.59 -4.36 -3.36
N HIS A 146 4.54 -4.12 -2.49
CA HIS A 146 5.26 -2.86 -2.39
C HIS A 146 6.78 -3.07 -2.41
N VAL A 147 7.51 -1.97 -2.64
CA VAL A 147 8.97 -1.96 -2.57
C VAL A 147 9.45 -2.25 -1.14
N ILE A 148 10.55 -2.99 -1.03
CA ILE A 148 11.27 -3.19 0.23
C ILE A 148 12.30 -2.08 0.45
N ASP A 149 12.66 -1.82 1.70
CA ASP A 149 13.61 -0.79 2.07
C ASP A 149 14.96 -0.88 1.33
N PRO A 150 15.60 -2.06 1.16
CA PRO A 150 16.85 -2.15 0.40
C PRO A 150 16.76 -1.65 -1.03
N VAL A 151 15.67 -1.91 -1.73
CA VAL A 151 15.47 -1.45 -3.12
C VAL A 151 15.26 0.06 -3.17
N ARG A 152 14.49 0.60 -2.22
CA ARG A 152 14.29 2.05 -2.09
C ARG A 152 15.60 2.77 -1.79
N VAL A 153 16.37 2.26 -0.83
CA VAL A 153 17.67 2.81 -0.46
C VAL A 153 18.65 2.78 -1.63
N SER A 154 18.71 1.69 -2.37
CA SER A 154 19.53 1.60 -3.57
C SER A 154 19.21 2.71 -4.59
N ALA A 155 17.92 3.03 -4.78
CA ALA A 155 17.51 4.11 -5.68
C ALA A 155 17.97 5.49 -5.20
N TRP A 156 17.86 5.82 -3.91
CA TRP A 156 18.34 7.12 -3.44
C TRP A 156 19.86 7.20 -3.30
N LEU A 157 20.56 6.10 -3.05
CA LEU A 157 22.03 6.10 -3.10
C LEU A 157 22.53 6.35 -4.53
N ASP A 158 21.85 5.79 -5.55
CA ASP A 158 22.15 6.10 -6.94
C ASP A 158 21.89 7.59 -7.27
N PHE A 159 20.79 8.15 -6.75
CA PHE A 159 20.52 9.58 -6.83
C PHE A 159 21.62 10.43 -6.18
N ILE A 160 22.05 10.09 -4.96
CA ILE A 160 23.12 10.77 -4.23
C ILE A 160 24.43 10.74 -5.06
N LYS A 161 24.79 9.58 -5.60
CA LYS A 161 25.97 9.41 -6.47
C LYS A 161 25.89 10.29 -7.71
N ARG A 162 24.77 10.27 -8.42
CA ARG A 162 24.56 11.05 -9.65
C ARG A 162 24.64 12.56 -9.41
N LYS A 163 24.17 13.03 -8.26
CA LYS A 163 24.23 14.45 -7.87
C LYS A 163 25.56 14.86 -7.26
N GLY A 164 26.40 13.91 -6.86
CA GLY A 164 27.69 14.17 -6.20
C GLY A 164 27.54 14.64 -4.76
N PHE A 165 26.41 14.41 -4.11
CA PHE A 165 26.17 14.77 -2.72
C PHE A 165 27.06 13.95 -1.78
N LYS A 166 27.58 14.59 -0.73
CA LYS A 166 28.49 13.98 0.25
C LYS A 166 27.97 14.07 1.69
N ARG A 167 27.34 15.16 2.02
CA ARG A 167 26.82 15.44 3.38
C ARG A 167 25.31 15.27 3.39
N ILE A 168 24.84 14.21 4.01
CA ILE A 168 23.43 13.85 3.98
C ILE A 168 22.84 13.94 5.38
N ALA A 169 21.84 14.78 5.57
CA ALA A 169 21.03 14.78 6.80
C ALA A 169 19.77 13.93 6.58
N MET A 170 19.59 12.92 7.40
CA MET A 170 18.42 12.05 7.38
C MET A 170 17.56 12.33 8.61
N LEU A 171 16.31 12.69 8.41
CA LEU A 171 15.34 12.95 9.47
C LEU A 171 14.35 11.78 9.49
N ALA A 172 14.56 10.85 10.42
CA ALA A 172 13.87 9.58 10.48
C ALA A 172 12.88 9.53 11.65
N GLU A 173 11.64 9.22 11.39
CA GLU A 173 10.69 8.94 12.48
C GLU A 173 11.09 7.69 13.26
N THR A 174 10.78 7.66 14.57
CA THR A 174 11.13 6.55 15.48
C THR A 174 10.17 5.36 15.32
N THR A 175 10.03 4.88 14.08
CA THR A 175 9.22 3.72 13.70
C THR A 175 10.10 2.71 12.96
N ASP A 176 9.60 1.47 12.76
CA ASP A 176 10.34 0.48 11.97
C ASP A 176 10.60 0.95 10.53
N TYR A 177 9.72 1.79 9.97
CA TYR A 177 9.93 2.44 8.69
C TYR A 177 11.10 3.42 8.71
N GLY A 178 11.06 4.40 9.61
CA GLY A 178 12.07 5.47 9.65
C GLY A 178 13.44 4.95 10.04
N ILE A 179 13.51 4.19 11.13
CA ILE A 179 14.77 3.61 11.63
C ILE A 179 15.32 2.58 10.64
N GLY A 180 14.47 1.73 10.06
CA GLY A 180 14.88 0.71 9.09
C GLY A 180 15.54 1.32 7.86
N LEU A 181 14.95 2.36 7.28
CA LEU A 181 15.51 3.07 6.14
C LEU A 181 16.84 3.77 6.46
N ALA A 182 16.95 4.39 7.63
CA ALA A 182 18.21 5.02 8.07
C ALA A 182 19.33 4.00 8.22
N GLN A 183 19.06 2.88 8.88
CA GLN A 183 20.02 1.79 9.08
C GLN A 183 20.42 1.12 7.76
N GLU A 184 19.47 0.86 6.88
CA GLU A 184 19.77 0.28 5.57
C GLU A 184 20.60 1.22 4.70
N THR A 185 20.39 2.56 4.81
CA THR A 185 21.23 3.55 4.13
C THR A 185 22.67 3.52 4.64
N GLU A 186 22.87 3.45 5.96
CA GLU A 186 24.23 3.30 6.51
C GLU A 186 24.89 2.01 6.03
N LYS A 187 24.16 0.90 6.05
CA LYS A 187 24.64 -0.42 5.67
C LYS A 187 25.09 -0.42 4.20
N GLN A 188 24.20 -0.06 3.26
CA GLN A 188 24.51 -0.06 1.83
C GLN A 188 25.62 0.96 1.49
N SER A 189 25.63 2.13 2.15
CA SER A 189 26.69 3.12 1.94
C SER A 189 28.07 2.56 2.30
N LYS A 190 28.17 1.75 3.39
CA LYS A 190 29.40 1.08 3.80
C LYS A 190 29.78 -0.06 2.85
N GLU A 191 28.81 -0.88 2.45
CA GLU A 191 29.01 -1.99 1.51
C GLU A 191 29.50 -1.50 0.14
N GLU A 192 28.91 -0.41 -0.37
CA GLU A 192 29.31 0.24 -1.62
C GLU A 192 30.56 1.14 -1.46
N LYS A 193 31.10 1.27 -0.25
CA LYS A 193 32.27 2.11 0.09
C LYS A 193 32.09 3.57 -0.35
N LEU A 194 30.90 4.12 -0.19
CA LEU A 194 30.60 5.49 -0.50
C LEU A 194 31.21 6.41 0.57
N ASP A 195 31.90 7.48 0.11
CA ASP A 195 32.42 8.52 0.98
C ASP A 195 31.32 9.52 1.35
N LEU A 196 30.41 9.11 2.25
CA LEU A 196 29.29 9.90 2.72
C LEU A 196 29.43 10.27 4.21
N GLN A 197 29.11 11.51 4.54
CA GLN A 197 28.92 11.97 5.90
C GLN A 197 27.41 11.95 6.19
N LEU A 198 26.96 10.93 6.91
CA LEU A 198 25.56 10.78 7.28
C LEU A 198 25.32 11.38 8.67
N GLN A 199 24.36 12.30 8.80
CA GLN A 199 23.80 12.72 10.07
C GLN A 199 22.36 12.20 10.14
N ILE A 200 22.15 11.21 11.00
CA ILE A 200 20.82 10.64 11.25
C ILE A 200 20.26 11.27 12.51
N LEU A 201 19.14 11.96 12.36
CA LEU A 201 18.41 12.59 13.46
C LEU A 201 17.01 11.97 13.52
N THR A 202 16.60 11.57 14.72
CA THR A 202 15.31 10.91 14.92
C THR A 202 14.30 11.83 15.58
N PHE A 203 13.03 11.64 15.28
CA PHE A 203 11.92 12.36 15.88
C PHE A 203 10.74 11.41 16.13
N ASP A 204 9.91 11.77 17.10
CA ASP A 204 8.70 11.02 17.39
C ASP A 204 7.68 11.19 16.26
N HIS A 205 7.06 10.10 15.83
CA HIS A 205 6.02 10.07 14.79
C HIS A 205 4.84 11.03 15.06
N ALA A 206 4.53 11.35 16.32
CA ALA A 206 3.49 12.30 16.69
C ALA A 206 4.01 13.75 16.86
N SER A 207 5.28 14.02 16.55
CA SER A 207 5.86 15.36 16.72
C SER A 207 5.21 16.40 15.82
N THR A 208 4.89 17.55 16.39
CA THR A 208 4.35 18.73 15.69
C THR A 208 5.36 19.87 15.56
N ASP A 209 6.44 19.85 16.33
CA ASP A 209 7.55 20.79 16.24
C ASP A 209 8.87 20.07 15.96
N LEU A 210 9.37 20.24 14.76
CA LEU A 210 10.64 19.67 14.27
C LEU A 210 11.76 20.72 14.24
N THR A 211 11.49 21.95 14.71
CA THR A 211 12.47 23.03 14.75
C THR A 211 13.79 22.64 15.43
N PRO A 212 13.79 21.95 16.61
CA PRO A 212 15.03 21.62 17.29
C PRO A 212 15.95 20.71 16.46
N ILE A 213 15.41 19.73 15.75
CA ILE A 213 16.21 18.84 14.88
C ILE A 213 16.62 19.55 13.58
N LEU A 214 15.76 20.38 13.01
CA LEU A 214 16.06 21.17 11.82
C LEU A 214 17.18 22.18 12.06
N LEU A 215 17.31 22.75 13.26
CA LEU A 215 18.46 23.58 13.63
C LEU A 215 19.77 22.77 13.63
N GLN A 216 19.75 21.50 14.01
CA GLN A 216 20.92 20.63 13.92
C GLN A 216 21.26 20.33 12.45
N VAL A 217 20.26 20.10 11.60
CA VAL A 217 20.43 19.98 10.14
C VAL A 217 21.11 21.22 9.58
N LYS A 218 20.60 22.41 9.94
CA LYS A 218 21.18 23.67 9.49
C LYS A 218 22.64 23.83 9.91
N ALA A 219 22.99 23.46 11.14
CA ALA A 219 24.37 23.49 11.65
C ALA A 219 25.28 22.46 10.96
N PHE A 220 24.74 21.36 10.47
CA PHE A 220 25.48 20.36 9.75
C PHE A 220 25.84 20.77 8.32
N HIS A 221 25.15 21.73 7.73
CA HIS A 221 25.32 22.19 6.34
C HIS A 221 25.30 21.01 5.34
N PRO A 222 24.19 20.25 5.23
CA PRO A 222 24.11 19.13 4.31
C PRO A 222 23.99 19.55 2.86
N ASP A 223 24.40 18.66 1.94
CA ASP A 223 24.14 18.76 0.50
C ASP A 223 22.73 18.29 0.14
N LEU A 224 22.16 17.42 0.99
CA LEU A 224 20.81 16.85 0.83
C LEU A 224 20.17 16.59 2.20
N VAL A 225 18.90 16.91 2.32
CA VAL A 225 18.04 16.45 3.43
C VAL A 225 17.15 15.33 2.91
N ILE A 226 17.12 14.19 3.62
CA ILE A 226 16.14 13.12 3.36
C ILE A 226 15.10 13.15 4.46
N ASN A 227 13.86 13.46 4.07
CA ASN A 227 12.70 13.50 4.95
C ASN A 227 12.05 12.10 4.99
N ILE A 228 12.22 11.40 6.11
CA ILE A 228 11.66 10.07 6.36
C ILE A 228 10.53 10.17 7.41
N GLY A 229 9.74 11.21 7.30
CA GLY A 229 8.49 11.37 8.03
C GLY A 229 7.31 10.86 7.22
N VAL A 230 6.23 10.48 7.89
CA VAL A 230 4.98 10.02 7.27
C VAL A 230 3.81 10.88 7.78
N GLY A 231 2.88 11.22 6.89
CA GLY A 231 1.71 12.02 7.23
C GLY A 231 2.08 13.43 7.69
N GLN A 232 1.47 13.91 8.77
CA GLN A 232 1.65 15.28 9.26
C GLN A 232 3.11 15.68 9.54
N PRO A 233 3.98 14.87 10.18
CA PRO A 233 5.38 15.24 10.37
C PRO A 233 6.14 15.49 9.08
N MET A 234 5.83 14.75 8.01
CA MET A 234 6.45 14.98 6.70
C MET A 234 6.10 16.37 6.16
N ASP A 235 4.83 16.76 6.23
CA ASP A 235 4.35 18.08 5.79
C ASP A 235 4.95 19.20 6.62
N LEU A 236 4.96 19.05 7.95
CA LEU A 236 5.56 20.02 8.87
C LEU A 236 7.06 20.20 8.62
N MET A 237 7.77 19.14 8.30
CA MET A 237 9.21 19.22 7.99
C MET A 237 9.49 20.05 6.75
N ILE A 238 8.67 19.92 5.70
CA ILE A 238 8.77 20.75 4.50
C ILE A 238 8.61 22.23 4.86
N GLU A 239 7.57 22.58 5.60
CA GLU A 239 7.25 23.97 5.94
C GLU A 239 8.23 24.59 6.94
N GLN A 240 8.62 23.83 7.97
CA GLN A 240 9.57 24.32 8.98
C GLN A 240 10.99 24.44 8.41
N ALA A 241 11.42 23.53 7.54
CA ALA A 241 12.70 23.64 6.85
C ALA A 241 12.77 24.89 5.95
N ALA A 242 11.70 25.19 5.24
CA ALA A 242 11.60 26.42 4.45
C ALA A 242 11.62 27.69 5.32
N THR A 243 10.87 27.67 6.42
CA THR A 243 10.83 28.79 7.39
C THR A 243 12.21 29.08 8.00
N LEU A 244 12.99 28.03 8.25
CA LEU A 244 14.35 28.16 8.78
C LEU A 244 15.40 28.48 7.69
N GLY A 245 14.98 28.60 6.42
CA GLY A 245 15.87 28.88 5.29
C GLY A 245 16.84 27.72 4.99
N ILE A 246 16.46 26.48 5.27
CA ILE A 246 17.19 25.28 4.86
C ILE A 246 16.88 24.98 3.40
N THR A 247 15.59 24.83 3.07
CA THR A 247 15.11 24.72 1.71
C THR A 247 14.72 26.09 1.16
N PRO A 248 14.86 26.37 -0.15
CA PRO A 248 15.34 25.50 -1.22
C PRO A 248 16.87 25.46 -1.39
N GLN A 249 17.67 26.12 -0.56
CA GLN A 249 19.13 26.18 -0.69
C GLN A 249 19.75 24.78 -0.59
N THR A 250 19.28 24.00 0.35
CA THR A 250 19.58 22.55 0.46
C THR A 250 18.41 21.77 -0.13
N PRO A 251 18.65 20.93 -1.14
CA PRO A 251 17.63 20.03 -1.69
C PRO A 251 17.03 19.13 -0.62
N MET A 252 15.73 18.79 -0.77
CA MET A 252 15.07 17.81 0.08
C MET A 252 14.48 16.68 -0.75
N LEU A 253 14.69 15.43 -0.30
CA LEU A 253 14.09 14.23 -0.85
C LEU A 253 13.02 13.72 0.12
N ILE A 254 11.79 13.59 -0.35
CA ILE A 254 10.70 12.92 0.37
C ILE A 254 10.79 11.42 0.11
N SER A 255 10.84 10.62 1.17
CA SER A 255 11.13 9.19 1.13
C SER A 255 10.01 8.31 0.56
N TYR A 256 8.86 8.89 0.20
CA TYR A 256 7.71 8.18 -0.35
C TYR A 256 6.87 9.06 -1.28
N ASP A 257 5.73 8.57 -1.73
CA ASP A 257 4.92 9.12 -2.82
C ASP A 257 3.88 10.18 -2.40
N ALA A 258 3.99 10.78 -1.20
CA ALA A 258 3.05 11.81 -0.78
C ALA A 258 2.94 12.99 -1.75
N PRO A 259 4.03 13.48 -2.39
CA PRO A 259 3.93 14.59 -3.32
C PRO A 259 3.07 14.36 -4.57
N ILE A 260 2.79 13.11 -4.96
CA ILE A 260 1.89 12.84 -6.10
C ILE A 260 0.40 12.92 -5.75
N ARG A 261 0.06 13.09 -4.47
CA ARG A 261 -1.33 13.11 -3.99
C ARG A 261 -2.02 14.41 -4.37
N PRO A 262 -3.33 14.40 -4.66
CA PRO A 262 -4.08 15.59 -5.07
C PRO A 262 -3.98 16.79 -4.11
N GLN A 263 -3.82 16.50 -2.79
CA GLN A 263 -3.76 17.52 -1.75
C GLN A 263 -2.39 18.19 -1.60
N PHE A 264 -1.33 17.63 -2.20
CA PHE A 264 0.04 18.09 -1.97
C PHE A 264 0.23 19.60 -2.26
N TRP A 265 -0.21 20.06 -3.41
CA TRP A 265 -0.09 21.48 -3.77
C TRP A 265 -1.00 22.42 -2.97
N GLN A 266 -2.06 21.89 -2.34
CA GLN A 266 -2.88 22.68 -1.42
C GLN A 266 -2.14 22.91 -0.10
N LEU A 267 -1.38 21.91 0.36
CA LEU A 267 -0.58 21.98 1.58
C LEU A 267 0.73 22.74 1.36
N HIS A 268 1.35 22.61 0.19
CA HIS A 268 2.70 23.11 -0.11
C HIS A 268 2.74 24.02 -1.35
N PRO A 269 1.88 25.06 -1.45
CA PRO A 269 1.77 25.88 -2.67
C PRO A 269 3.04 26.67 -3.02
N LYS A 270 3.91 26.92 -2.02
CA LYS A 270 5.16 27.69 -2.17
C LYS A 270 6.40 26.83 -1.93
N THR A 271 6.31 25.81 -1.11
CA THR A 271 7.43 25.00 -0.60
C THR A 271 7.59 23.69 -1.36
N GLY A 272 6.59 23.26 -2.12
CA GLY A 272 6.61 22.02 -2.92
C GLY A 272 7.52 22.08 -4.15
N SER A 273 7.84 23.27 -4.69
CA SER A 273 8.73 23.40 -5.84
C SER A 273 10.19 23.10 -5.48
N GLY A 274 10.89 22.38 -6.34
CA GLY A 274 12.28 21.99 -6.13
C GLY A 274 12.47 20.70 -5.32
N LEU A 275 11.42 20.18 -4.69
CA LEU A 275 11.50 18.93 -3.94
C LEU A 275 11.75 17.73 -4.85
N TYR A 276 12.56 16.80 -4.35
CA TYR A 276 12.68 15.45 -4.88
C TYR A 276 11.75 14.52 -4.09
N PHE A 277 11.22 13.50 -4.75
CA PHE A 277 10.33 12.55 -4.09
C PHE A 277 10.35 11.19 -4.78
N ILE A 278 10.00 10.16 -4.04
CA ILE A 278 9.89 8.81 -4.57
C ILE A 278 8.50 8.60 -5.15
N ALA A 279 8.43 7.89 -6.26
CA ALA A 279 7.20 7.37 -6.85
C ALA A 279 7.37 5.90 -7.21
N TYR A 280 6.27 5.15 -7.18
CA TYR A 280 6.23 3.70 -7.47
C TYR A 280 5.40 3.38 -8.71
N TYR A 281 5.09 4.40 -9.46
CA TYR A 281 4.26 4.33 -10.64
C TYR A 281 4.78 5.34 -11.66
N SER A 282 5.11 4.86 -12.84
CA SER A 282 5.55 5.73 -13.94
C SER A 282 4.35 6.27 -14.71
N PRO A 283 4.32 7.54 -15.11
CA PRO A 283 3.29 8.06 -16.02
C PRO A 283 3.18 7.28 -17.34
N LYS A 284 4.25 6.56 -17.70
CA LYS A 284 4.34 5.74 -18.92
C LYS A 284 4.02 4.27 -18.67
N GLN A 285 3.73 3.90 -17.43
CA GLN A 285 3.46 2.51 -17.10
C GLN A 285 2.14 2.07 -17.72
N GLN A 286 2.17 0.92 -18.38
CA GLN A 286 0.98 0.33 -18.96
C GLN A 286 0.09 -0.24 -17.85
N LEU A 287 -1.16 0.15 -17.85
CA LEU A 287 -2.18 -0.44 -17.00
C LEU A 287 -2.69 -1.76 -17.59
N SER A 288 -3.17 -2.65 -16.74
CA SER A 288 -3.97 -3.80 -17.15
C SER A 288 -5.40 -3.36 -17.55
N ASP A 289 -6.18 -4.25 -18.15
CA ASP A 289 -7.60 -3.99 -18.42
C ASP A 289 -8.36 -3.61 -17.13
N ALA A 290 -8.07 -4.27 -16.01
CA ALA A 290 -8.62 -3.93 -14.71
C ALA A 290 -8.15 -2.56 -14.21
N GLY A 291 -6.87 -2.23 -14.43
CA GLY A 291 -6.30 -0.92 -14.10
C GLY A 291 -6.90 0.21 -14.93
N GLU A 292 -7.13 -0.01 -16.22
CA GLU A 292 -7.82 0.97 -17.08
C GLU A 292 -9.28 1.19 -16.68
N TRP A 293 -9.98 0.11 -16.34
CA TRP A 293 -11.33 0.20 -15.80
C TRP A 293 -11.34 1.01 -14.50
N PHE A 294 -10.41 0.69 -13.60
CA PHE A 294 -10.26 1.38 -12.32
C PHE A 294 -10.00 2.88 -12.52
N ALA A 295 -9.06 3.25 -13.39
CA ALA A 295 -8.73 4.64 -13.64
C ALA A 295 -9.97 5.45 -14.11
N LYS A 296 -10.74 4.89 -15.05
CA LYS A 296 -11.98 5.51 -15.54
C LYS A 296 -13.04 5.62 -14.45
N ALA A 297 -13.25 4.55 -13.66
CA ALA A 297 -14.22 4.53 -12.57
C ALA A 297 -13.82 5.50 -11.42
N TYR A 298 -12.52 5.59 -11.12
CA TYR A 298 -11.98 6.49 -10.12
C TYR A 298 -12.20 7.95 -10.51
N GLU A 299 -11.82 8.32 -11.74
CA GLU A 299 -12.04 9.67 -12.26
C GLU A 299 -13.52 10.05 -12.30
N ALA A 300 -14.39 9.14 -12.74
CA ALA A 300 -15.83 9.37 -12.77
C ALA A 300 -16.44 9.57 -11.38
N LYS A 301 -15.94 8.86 -10.36
CA LYS A 301 -16.48 8.89 -8.98
C LYS A 301 -15.93 10.04 -8.16
N TYR A 302 -14.63 10.36 -8.31
CA TYR A 302 -13.93 11.31 -7.43
C TYR A 302 -13.47 12.59 -8.10
N ASN A 303 -13.60 12.69 -9.43
CA ASN A 303 -13.10 13.82 -10.24
C ASN A 303 -11.61 14.10 -10.02
N GLU A 304 -10.84 13.05 -9.79
CA GLU A 304 -9.39 13.05 -9.55
C GLU A 304 -8.76 11.89 -10.32
N SER A 305 -7.52 12.04 -10.79
CA SER A 305 -6.75 10.89 -11.30
C SER A 305 -6.29 9.99 -10.16
N PRO A 306 -6.32 8.66 -10.34
CA PRO A 306 -5.80 7.75 -9.32
C PRO A 306 -4.29 7.93 -9.14
N VAL A 307 -3.83 7.69 -7.92
CA VAL A 307 -2.41 7.67 -7.56
C VAL A 307 -2.05 6.31 -6.98
N TYR A 308 -0.75 6.05 -6.78
CA TYR A 308 -0.25 4.74 -6.40
C TYR A 308 -0.99 4.11 -5.21
N SER A 309 -1.26 4.88 -4.14
CA SER A 309 -1.99 4.36 -2.97
C SER A 309 -3.36 3.81 -3.34
N SER A 310 -4.12 4.49 -4.22
CA SER A 310 -5.43 4.01 -4.66
C SER A 310 -5.33 2.85 -5.66
N LEU A 311 -4.34 2.88 -6.56
CA LEU A 311 -4.06 1.79 -7.48
C LEU A 311 -3.70 0.51 -6.74
N ASN A 312 -2.83 0.61 -5.73
CA ASN A 312 -2.37 -0.55 -4.97
C ASN A 312 -3.47 -1.11 -4.06
N GLY A 313 -4.27 -0.23 -3.43
CA GLY A 313 -5.46 -0.67 -2.69
C GLY A 313 -6.48 -1.42 -3.53
N PHE A 314 -6.70 -0.97 -4.79
CA PHE A 314 -7.50 -1.71 -5.77
C PHE A 314 -6.86 -3.06 -6.12
N GLY A 315 -5.57 -3.05 -6.44
CA GLY A 315 -4.86 -4.24 -6.91
C GLY A 315 -4.79 -5.35 -5.88
N ASP A 316 -4.55 -5.03 -4.62
CA ASP A 316 -4.44 -6.03 -3.55
C ASP A 316 -5.78 -6.75 -3.31
N VAL A 317 -6.89 -6.00 -3.32
CA VAL A 317 -8.23 -6.58 -3.17
C VAL A 317 -8.56 -7.49 -4.35
N ILE A 318 -8.19 -7.11 -5.58
CA ILE A 318 -8.34 -7.95 -6.77
C ILE A 318 -7.49 -9.22 -6.67
N ILE A 319 -6.25 -9.12 -6.19
CA ILE A 319 -5.37 -10.28 -6.00
C ILE A 319 -5.99 -11.26 -5.01
N ILE A 320 -6.54 -10.79 -3.89
CA ILE A 320 -7.21 -11.66 -2.91
C ILE A 320 -8.41 -12.37 -3.54
N ALA A 321 -9.26 -11.66 -4.29
CA ALA A 321 -10.39 -12.26 -4.98
C ALA A 321 -9.96 -13.33 -6.00
N GLN A 322 -8.90 -13.06 -6.77
CA GLN A 322 -8.33 -14.05 -7.70
C GLN A 322 -7.71 -15.25 -6.96
N ALA A 323 -7.07 -15.04 -5.80
CA ALA A 323 -6.53 -16.13 -5.00
C ALA A 323 -7.64 -17.06 -4.49
N VAL A 324 -8.76 -16.51 -4.03
CA VAL A 324 -9.95 -17.30 -3.65
C VAL A 324 -10.49 -18.07 -4.85
N GLU A 325 -10.58 -17.44 -6.03
CA GLU A 325 -11.06 -18.09 -7.24
C GLU A 325 -10.12 -19.22 -7.69
N LYS A 326 -8.81 -19.04 -7.62
CA LYS A 326 -7.80 -20.04 -7.98
C LYS A 326 -7.74 -21.20 -6.97
N ALA A 327 -7.81 -20.89 -5.69
CA ALA A 327 -7.87 -21.88 -4.63
C ALA A 327 -9.18 -22.70 -4.64
N LYS A 328 -10.24 -22.19 -5.27
CA LYS A 328 -11.62 -22.73 -5.18
C LYS A 328 -12.08 -22.89 -3.73
N SER A 329 -11.59 -22.04 -2.84
CA SER A 329 -11.77 -22.15 -1.40
C SER A 329 -11.60 -20.79 -0.72
N THR A 330 -12.20 -20.64 0.47
CA THR A 330 -11.94 -19.55 1.41
C THR A 330 -11.07 -20.01 2.59
N ASP A 331 -10.56 -21.23 2.55
CA ASP A 331 -9.65 -21.76 3.57
C ASP A 331 -8.31 -21.03 3.51
N PRO A 332 -7.79 -20.50 4.63
CA PRO A 332 -6.56 -19.71 4.65
C PRO A 332 -5.35 -20.43 4.09
N ALA A 333 -5.18 -21.73 4.39
CA ALA A 333 -4.03 -22.50 3.90
C ALA A 333 -4.10 -22.69 2.36
N ALA A 334 -5.30 -22.88 1.82
CA ALA A 334 -5.52 -22.95 0.37
C ALA A 334 -5.25 -21.60 -0.30
N LEU A 335 -5.62 -20.48 0.34
CA LEU A 335 -5.32 -19.13 -0.15
C LEU A 335 -3.81 -18.85 -0.17
N ILE A 336 -3.12 -19.15 0.93
CA ILE A 336 -1.66 -19.01 1.03
C ILE A 336 -0.99 -19.78 -0.11
N LYS A 337 -1.38 -21.03 -0.31
CA LYS A 337 -0.84 -21.84 -1.40
C LYS A 337 -1.11 -21.23 -2.79
N ALA A 338 -2.31 -20.72 -3.03
CA ALA A 338 -2.64 -20.06 -4.29
C ALA A 338 -1.80 -18.78 -4.48
N LEU A 339 -1.63 -17.96 -3.43
CA LEU A 339 -0.78 -16.77 -3.47
C LEU A 339 0.68 -17.11 -3.82
N GLU A 340 1.23 -18.20 -3.28
CA GLU A 340 2.61 -18.64 -3.54
C GLU A 340 2.83 -19.21 -4.95
N THR A 341 1.84 -19.84 -5.55
CA THR A 341 2.04 -20.69 -6.74
C THR A 341 1.45 -20.11 -8.01
N ASP A 342 0.55 -19.15 -7.91
CA ASP A 342 -0.16 -18.58 -9.05
C ASP A 342 0.36 -17.18 -9.44
N ASN A 343 -0.06 -16.74 -10.62
CA ASN A 343 0.17 -15.40 -11.13
C ASN A 343 -1.12 -14.60 -11.03
N PHE A 344 -1.02 -13.34 -10.69
CA PHE A 344 -2.17 -12.47 -10.49
C PHE A 344 -2.11 -11.25 -11.42
N ASN A 345 -3.29 -10.82 -11.87
CA ASN A 345 -3.47 -9.54 -12.50
C ASN A 345 -3.79 -8.50 -11.42
N SER A 346 -3.20 -7.33 -11.55
CA SER A 346 -3.45 -6.19 -10.67
C SER A 346 -3.79 -4.96 -11.51
N TRP A 347 -3.58 -3.77 -11.00
CA TRP A 347 -3.75 -2.52 -11.76
C TRP A 347 -2.71 -2.35 -12.88
N THR A 348 -1.55 -2.99 -12.77
CA THR A 348 -0.46 -2.93 -13.74
C THR A 348 -0.56 -4.07 -14.75
N ALA A 349 -0.07 -3.85 -15.98
CA ALA A 349 0.03 -4.90 -16.99
C ALA A 349 1.07 -5.99 -16.63
N ALA A 350 1.97 -5.71 -15.68
CA ALA A 350 2.91 -6.70 -15.16
C ALA A 350 2.18 -7.73 -14.30
N SER A 351 2.55 -8.99 -14.45
CA SER A 351 2.05 -10.07 -13.59
C SER A 351 2.59 -9.93 -12.16
N VAL A 352 1.74 -10.16 -11.18
CA VAL A 352 2.12 -10.17 -9.76
C VAL A 352 2.29 -11.62 -9.31
N THR A 353 3.44 -11.91 -8.70
CA THR A 353 3.79 -13.23 -8.15
C THR A 353 4.43 -13.07 -6.78
N PHE A 354 4.30 -14.07 -5.94
CA PHE A 354 4.85 -14.06 -4.58
C PHE A 354 5.75 -15.29 -4.35
N PRO A 355 6.93 -15.35 -4.97
CA PRO A 355 7.81 -16.50 -4.85
C PRO A 355 8.35 -16.65 -3.42
N ARG A 356 8.64 -17.87 -3.00
CA ARG A 356 9.39 -18.17 -1.78
C ARG A 356 10.88 -17.88 -2.01
N ALA A 357 11.19 -16.63 -2.34
CA ALA A 357 12.56 -16.19 -2.56
C ALA A 357 13.35 -16.15 -1.24
N GLU A 358 14.67 -16.12 -1.34
CA GLU A 358 15.54 -16.02 -0.16
C GLU A 358 15.53 -14.60 0.44
N GLY A 359 15.80 -14.53 1.75
CA GLY A 359 15.97 -13.28 2.49
C GLY A 359 14.71 -12.40 2.46
N VAL A 360 14.91 -11.12 2.34
CA VAL A 360 13.84 -10.11 2.45
C VAL A 360 12.89 -10.07 1.24
N PHE A 361 13.22 -10.78 0.16
CA PHE A 361 12.40 -10.88 -1.04
C PHE A 361 11.33 -12.00 -0.97
N PHE A 362 11.28 -12.74 0.12
CA PHE A 362 10.25 -13.76 0.36
C PHE A 362 8.85 -13.16 0.21
N HIS A 363 7.98 -13.80 -0.58
CA HIS A 363 6.60 -13.37 -0.86
C HIS A 363 6.46 -11.88 -1.26
N ASN A 364 7.45 -11.34 -1.96
CA ASN A 364 7.46 -9.94 -2.34
C ASN A 364 7.37 -9.74 -3.85
N TRP A 365 6.46 -8.89 -4.27
CA TRP A 365 6.46 -8.25 -5.58
C TRP A 365 6.70 -6.75 -5.40
N SER A 366 7.59 -6.17 -6.21
CA SER A 366 7.94 -4.76 -6.11
C SER A 366 7.61 -4.00 -7.39
N PRO A 367 6.94 -2.85 -7.28
CA PRO A 367 6.82 -1.90 -8.38
C PRO A 367 8.17 -1.25 -8.70
N PRO A 368 8.29 -0.50 -9.81
CA PRO A 368 9.47 0.33 -10.06
C PRO A 368 9.63 1.41 -8.98
N VAL A 369 10.87 1.87 -8.79
CA VAL A 369 11.19 3.01 -7.92
C VAL A 369 11.71 4.14 -8.76
N LEU A 370 11.03 5.28 -8.73
CA LEU A 370 11.44 6.50 -9.41
C LEU A 370 11.79 7.57 -8.38
N ILE A 371 12.79 8.38 -8.69
CA ILE A 371 13.00 9.67 -8.02
C ILE A 371 12.64 10.75 -9.01
N LEU A 372 11.62 11.51 -8.66
CA LEU A 372 11.08 12.61 -9.45
C LEU A 372 11.48 13.95 -8.81
N GLN A 373 11.45 15.01 -9.60
CA GLN A 373 11.65 16.37 -9.13
C GLN A 373 10.55 17.30 -9.66
N TYR A 374 9.91 18.03 -8.77
CA TYR A 374 9.13 19.18 -9.16
C TYR A 374 10.02 20.36 -9.51
N THR A 375 9.86 20.91 -10.70
CA THR A 375 10.65 22.04 -11.21
C THR A 375 9.84 23.35 -11.19
N ALA A 376 8.54 23.27 -10.96
CA ALA A 376 7.63 24.42 -10.89
C ALA A 376 6.54 24.18 -9.84
N ALA A 377 5.96 25.26 -9.32
CA ALA A 377 4.81 25.18 -8.46
C ALA A 377 3.55 24.70 -9.22
N ASN A 378 2.67 23.96 -8.56
CA ASN A 378 1.45 23.38 -9.09
C ASN A 378 1.67 22.47 -10.33
N GLN A 379 2.87 21.90 -10.46
CA GLN A 379 3.21 20.97 -11.53
C GLN A 379 2.46 19.65 -11.32
N ASP A 380 1.86 19.10 -12.39
CA ASP A 380 1.37 17.72 -12.34
C ASP A 380 2.57 16.78 -12.16
N TRP A 381 2.44 15.82 -11.27
CA TRP A 381 3.51 14.86 -11.01
C TRP A 381 3.89 14.05 -12.25
N LYS A 382 2.98 13.88 -13.19
CA LYS A 382 3.21 13.21 -14.47
C LYS A 382 4.21 13.97 -15.36
N ASP A 383 4.33 15.28 -15.15
CA ASP A 383 5.26 16.16 -15.85
C ASP A 383 6.55 16.40 -15.03
N ALA A 384 6.65 15.83 -13.83
CA ALA A 384 7.85 15.93 -13.00
C ALA A 384 9.07 15.28 -13.70
N SER A 385 10.24 15.87 -13.48
CA SER A 385 11.48 15.35 -14.09
C SER A 385 11.87 14.03 -13.44
N ILE A 386 12.03 12.97 -14.23
CA ILE A 386 12.57 11.68 -13.77
C ILE A 386 14.09 11.82 -13.64
N VAL A 387 14.59 11.69 -12.42
CA VAL A 387 16.02 11.80 -12.09
C VAL A 387 16.68 10.43 -11.96
N VAL A 388 15.96 9.48 -11.38
CA VAL A 388 16.35 8.07 -11.25
C VAL A 388 15.14 7.21 -11.57
N GLU A 389 15.38 6.09 -12.21
CA GLU A 389 14.37 5.05 -12.43
C GLU A 389 15.05 3.68 -12.25
N HIS A 390 14.60 2.95 -11.25
CA HIS A 390 14.93 1.56 -11.05
C HIS A 390 13.73 0.71 -11.43
N ALA A 391 13.95 -0.27 -12.30
CA ALA A 391 12.92 -1.26 -12.58
C ALA A 391 12.49 -1.94 -11.28
N GLY A 392 11.21 -2.23 -11.16
CA GLY A 392 10.74 -3.11 -10.08
C GLY A 392 11.45 -4.46 -10.19
N SER A 393 11.55 -5.18 -9.09
CA SER A 393 12.03 -6.56 -9.12
C SER A 393 11.02 -7.40 -9.91
N ALA A 394 11.16 -7.41 -11.23
CA ALA A 394 10.73 -8.61 -11.95
C ALA A 394 11.76 -9.69 -11.62
N PRO A 395 11.35 -10.89 -11.23
CA PRO A 395 12.26 -12.01 -11.19
C PRO A 395 12.86 -12.27 -12.58
#